data_aa2138a50fd569cb69dbc059919c13c4
#
_entry.id   aa2138a50fd569cb69dbc059919c13c4
#
_cell.length_a   1.000
_cell.length_b   1.000
_cell.length_c   1.000
_cell.angle_alpha   90.00
_cell.angle_beta   90.00
_cell.angle_gamma   90.00
#
_symmetry.space_group_name_H-M   'P 1'
#
loop_
_entity.id
_entity.type
_entity.pdbx_description
1 polymer ?
#
loop_
_entity_poly.entity_id
_entity_poly.type
_entity_poly.pdbx_seq_one_letter_code
_entity_poly.pdbx_strand_id
1 'polypeptide(L)'
;MNSEKCYSFDKFREEFKPYGLTCETWIPRVMPRYDRHNEIEINYLPQGNITYLRHNEKITIPNKRFTIFWGLIPHQIINYENVEKYYVCTIPFAHFLSWKLPAQFVDSLLRGDILYEQTDEYSQYDEFLLNNWLKDSGVNMQSDLILLEMQTRITRMAHHLQSSDDGIALASYQTTLIEKITIYLTKNYCNDIKVNDIGDAVGLHPDYANHIFKKAFGTTISDYIAELRIAHAQRKLLTTDMSITDIAYECGFNSIARFNATFFKKIQCTPREYKKKIVK
;
A
#
# COMPACT_ATOMS: atom_id res chain seq x y z
N MET A 1 19.56 27.24 -2.87
CA MET A 1 18.14 26.89 -3.12
C MET A 1 18.16 25.53 -3.82
N ASN A 2 17.90 24.43 -3.12
CA ASN A 2 17.70 23.15 -3.79
C ASN A 2 16.39 23.24 -4.56
N SER A 3 16.43 23.11 -5.88
CA SER A 3 15.22 23.00 -6.69
C SER A 3 14.44 21.77 -6.21
N GLU A 4 13.21 21.99 -5.76
CA GLU A 4 12.31 20.91 -5.32
C GLU A 4 12.14 19.96 -6.52
N LYS A 5 12.54 18.72 -6.34
CA LYS A 5 12.46 17.71 -7.42
C LYS A 5 11.01 17.32 -7.59
N CYS A 6 10.43 17.65 -8.75
CA CYS A 6 9.07 17.26 -9.10
C CYS A 6 9.08 16.09 -10.10
N TYR A 7 8.19 15.15 -9.91
CA TYR A 7 8.02 13.97 -10.75
C TYR A 7 6.81 14.13 -11.68
N SER A 8 6.67 13.24 -12.63
CA SER A 8 5.48 13.10 -13.46
C SER A 8 5.41 11.65 -13.96
N PHE A 9 4.22 11.22 -14.41
CA PHE A 9 4.03 9.87 -14.92
C PHE A 9 4.99 9.57 -16.09
N ASP A 10 5.73 8.47 -15.95
CA ASP A 10 6.60 7.94 -17.00
C ASP A 10 5.81 6.96 -17.88
N LYS A 11 5.53 7.35 -19.11
CA LYS A 11 4.81 6.54 -20.09
C LYS A 11 5.50 5.23 -20.48
N PHE A 12 6.80 5.12 -20.24
CA PHE A 12 7.61 3.92 -20.51
C PHE A 12 7.80 3.02 -19.29
N ARG A 13 7.27 3.41 -18.14
CA ARG A 13 7.35 2.61 -16.94
C ARG A 13 6.71 1.23 -17.18
N GLU A 14 7.39 0.17 -16.77
CA GLU A 14 6.87 -1.19 -16.83
C GLU A 14 5.65 -1.34 -15.89
N GLU A 15 4.61 -2.01 -16.40
CA GLU A 15 3.43 -2.33 -15.61
C GLU A 15 3.82 -3.19 -14.40
N PHE A 16 3.20 -2.95 -13.25
CA PHE A 16 3.48 -3.57 -11.96
C PHE A 16 4.88 -3.32 -11.36
N LYS A 17 5.75 -2.56 -12.01
CA LYS A 17 7.02 -2.18 -11.39
C LYS A 17 6.75 -1.47 -10.06
N PRO A 18 7.34 -1.91 -8.92
CA PRO A 18 7.06 -1.28 -7.65
C PRO A 18 7.66 0.15 -7.58
N TYR A 19 6.95 1.04 -6.93
CA TYR A 19 7.46 2.34 -6.50
C TYR A 19 8.21 2.22 -5.16
N GLY A 20 7.76 1.28 -4.30
CA GLY A 20 8.25 1.14 -2.93
C GLY A 20 7.59 2.14 -1.98
N LEU A 21 8.30 2.52 -0.91
CA LEU A 21 7.89 3.61 -0.03
C LEU A 21 8.39 4.92 -0.62
N THR A 22 7.48 5.78 -1.06
CA THR A 22 7.82 7.11 -1.61
C THR A 22 6.99 8.19 -0.96
N CYS A 23 7.55 9.40 -0.92
CA CYS A 23 6.83 10.64 -0.66
C CYS A 23 7.40 11.67 -1.63
N GLU A 24 6.60 12.12 -2.57
CA GLU A 24 7.07 12.91 -3.71
C GLU A 24 6.06 14.00 -4.07
N THR A 25 6.55 15.03 -4.74
CA THR A 25 5.72 16.04 -5.37
C THR A 25 5.65 15.77 -6.87
N TRP A 26 4.45 15.71 -7.41
CA TRP A 26 4.19 15.39 -8.81
C TRP A 26 3.52 16.54 -9.54
N ILE A 27 3.86 16.69 -10.83
CA ILE A 27 3.16 17.57 -11.78
C ILE A 27 2.11 16.71 -12.49
N PRO A 28 0.82 17.05 -12.41
CA PRO A 28 -0.21 16.27 -13.07
C PRO A 28 -0.06 16.30 -14.59
N ARG A 29 -0.30 15.17 -15.22
CA ARG A 29 -0.37 15.02 -16.67
C ARG A 29 -1.46 14.03 -17.04
N VAL A 30 -2.17 14.31 -18.12
CA VAL A 30 -3.05 13.30 -18.72
C VAL A 30 -2.19 12.10 -19.10
N MET A 31 -2.51 10.95 -18.54
CA MET A 31 -1.74 9.74 -18.74
C MET A 31 -2.19 9.06 -20.05
N PRO A 32 -1.24 8.61 -20.88
CA PRO A 32 -1.56 7.96 -22.17
C PRO A 32 -2.09 6.52 -21.98
N ARG A 33 -1.95 5.94 -20.82
CA ARG A 33 -2.39 4.59 -20.43
C ARG A 33 -2.61 4.49 -18.93
N TYR A 34 -3.26 3.43 -18.50
CA TYR A 34 -3.37 3.07 -17.08
C TYR A 34 -2.00 2.81 -16.47
N ASP A 35 -1.85 3.17 -15.21
CA ASP A 35 -0.81 2.64 -14.33
C ASP A 35 -1.37 1.54 -13.43
N ARG A 36 -0.48 0.65 -13.00
CA ARG A 36 -0.76 -0.42 -12.04
C ARG A 36 0.51 -0.74 -11.25
N HIS A 37 0.37 -0.79 -9.94
CA HIS A 37 1.47 -1.14 -9.02
C HIS A 37 0.90 -1.69 -7.71
N ASN A 38 1.68 -2.48 -6.98
CA ASN A 38 1.17 -3.15 -5.78
C ASN A 38 1.48 -2.38 -4.48
N GLU A 39 1.27 -1.08 -4.52
CA GLU A 39 1.30 -0.21 -3.35
C GLU A 39 -0.08 0.39 -3.08
N ILE A 40 -0.29 0.82 -1.85
CA ILE A 40 -1.32 1.79 -1.54
C ILE A 40 -0.78 3.16 -1.94
N GLU A 41 -1.55 3.90 -2.71
CA GLU A 41 -1.23 5.26 -3.11
C GLU A 41 -2.05 6.27 -2.30
N ILE A 42 -1.36 7.31 -1.83
CA ILE A 42 -1.94 8.48 -1.20
C ILE A 42 -1.77 9.65 -2.13
N ASN A 43 -2.85 10.36 -2.40
CA ASN A 43 -2.82 11.63 -3.12
C ASN A 43 -3.35 12.75 -2.24
N TYR A 44 -2.75 13.92 -2.36
CA TYR A 44 -3.26 15.15 -1.75
C TYR A 44 -3.01 16.32 -2.68
N LEU A 45 -4.07 17.04 -3.00
CA LEU A 45 -4.07 18.21 -3.85
C LEU A 45 -4.19 19.47 -3.01
N PRO A 46 -3.21 20.38 -2.96
CA PRO A 46 -3.35 21.66 -2.27
C PRO A 46 -4.46 22.53 -2.89
N GLN A 47 -4.65 22.43 -4.21
CA GLN A 47 -5.65 23.18 -4.97
C GLN A 47 -6.10 22.40 -6.22
N GLY A 48 -7.22 22.80 -6.81
CA GLY A 48 -7.73 22.21 -8.03
C GLY A 48 -8.39 20.85 -7.85
N ASN A 49 -8.46 20.08 -8.91
CA ASN A 49 -8.98 18.71 -8.89
C ASN A 49 -8.27 17.84 -9.95
N ILE A 50 -8.28 16.53 -9.73
CA ILE A 50 -7.81 15.52 -10.67
C ILE A 50 -8.92 14.52 -10.91
N THR A 51 -9.19 14.19 -12.18
CA THR A 51 -10.14 13.16 -12.57
C THR A 51 -9.40 11.90 -13.01
N TYR A 52 -9.65 10.82 -12.28
CA TYR A 52 -9.18 9.49 -12.62
C TYR A 52 -10.23 8.72 -13.43
N LEU A 53 -9.76 7.96 -14.42
CA LEU A 53 -10.50 6.85 -15.01
C LEU A 53 -10.09 5.56 -14.32
N ARG A 54 -11.07 4.84 -13.77
CA ARG A 54 -10.90 3.57 -13.09
C ARG A 54 -12.07 2.65 -13.45
N HIS A 55 -11.81 1.44 -13.93
CA HIS A 55 -12.86 0.49 -14.33
C HIS A 55 -13.97 1.08 -15.21
N ASN A 56 -13.67 2.00 -16.11
CA ASN A 56 -14.63 2.76 -16.92
C ASN A 56 -15.46 3.80 -16.15
N GLU A 57 -15.19 4.05 -14.88
CA GLU A 57 -15.79 5.12 -14.09
C GLU A 57 -14.84 6.30 -13.97
N LYS A 58 -15.40 7.50 -14.05
CA LYS A 58 -14.67 8.75 -13.82
C LYS A 58 -14.87 9.19 -12.37
N ILE A 59 -13.78 9.31 -11.63
CA ILE A 59 -13.79 9.75 -10.24
C ILE A 59 -12.94 11.01 -10.14
N THR A 60 -13.57 12.12 -9.71
CA THR A 60 -12.86 13.39 -9.49
C THR A 60 -12.48 13.51 -8.02
N ILE A 61 -11.19 13.61 -7.77
CA ILE A 61 -10.63 13.85 -6.44
C ILE A 61 -10.59 15.34 -6.19
N PRO A 62 -11.26 15.84 -5.12
CA PRO A 62 -11.24 17.25 -4.75
C PRO A 62 -9.92 17.64 -4.06
N ASN A 63 -9.62 18.94 -4.04
CA ASN A 63 -8.48 19.45 -3.27
C ASN A 63 -8.71 19.35 -1.75
N LYS A 64 -7.60 19.50 -1.01
CA LYS A 64 -7.57 19.50 0.46
C LYS A 64 -8.22 18.29 1.11
N ARG A 65 -8.14 17.14 0.44
CA ARG A 65 -8.64 15.85 0.92
C ARG A 65 -7.53 14.82 0.87
N PHE A 66 -7.26 14.24 2.01
CA PHE A 66 -6.39 13.06 2.06
C PHE A 66 -7.10 11.91 1.33
N THR A 67 -6.51 11.48 0.24
CA THR A 67 -7.08 10.48 -0.67
C THR A 67 -6.21 9.25 -0.68
N ILE A 68 -6.81 8.07 -0.66
CA ILE A 68 -6.12 6.78 -0.63
C ILE A 68 -6.80 5.77 -1.55
N PHE A 69 -6.02 4.98 -2.26
CA PHE A 69 -6.51 3.87 -3.09
C PHE A 69 -5.44 2.80 -3.27
N TRP A 70 -5.84 1.62 -3.71
CA TRP A 70 -4.91 0.55 -4.04
C TRP A 70 -4.46 0.66 -5.49
N GLY A 71 -3.17 0.88 -5.71
CA GLY A 71 -2.58 1.08 -7.03
C GLY A 71 -2.60 -0.16 -7.94
N LEU A 72 -2.91 -1.36 -7.41
CA LEU A 72 -3.08 -2.56 -8.24
C LEU A 72 -4.28 -2.45 -9.18
N ILE A 73 -5.29 -1.70 -8.79
CA ILE A 73 -6.44 -1.41 -9.64
C ILE A 73 -6.01 -0.43 -10.74
N PRO A 74 -6.29 -0.73 -12.02
CA PRO A 74 -5.91 0.16 -13.12
C PRO A 74 -6.47 1.55 -12.91
N HIS A 75 -5.60 2.55 -12.89
CA HIS A 75 -5.96 3.95 -12.71
C HIS A 75 -5.23 4.85 -13.71
N GLN A 76 -5.89 5.90 -14.18
CA GLN A 76 -5.36 6.79 -15.21
C GLN A 76 -5.88 8.21 -14.99
N ILE A 77 -5.00 9.20 -14.90
CA ILE A 77 -5.41 10.61 -14.92
C ILE A 77 -5.87 10.95 -16.33
N ILE A 78 -7.14 11.32 -16.47
CA ILE A 78 -7.75 11.71 -17.75
C ILE A 78 -8.03 13.21 -17.87
N ASN A 79 -8.09 13.92 -16.73
CA ASN A 79 -8.26 15.37 -16.66
C ASN A 79 -7.73 15.91 -15.33
N TYR A 80 -7.35 17.18 -15.33
CA TYR A 80 -7.04 17.95 -14.12
C TYR A 80 -7.31 19.43 -14.35
N GLU A 81 -7.66 20.15 -13.29
CA GLU A 81 -8.00 21.58 -13.36
C GLU A 81 -7.35 22.31 -12.19
N ASN A 82 -6.64 23.41 -12.48
CA ASN A 82 -6.00 24.28 -11.49
C ASN A 82 -5.05 23.56 -10.52
N VAL A 83 -4.36 22.50 -10.95
CA VAL A 83 -3.37 21.77 -10.18
C VAL A 83 -2.00 22.03 -10.79
N GLU A 84 -1.12 22.76 -10.08
CA GLU A 84 0.26 22.96 -10.49
C GLU A 84 1.12 21.76 -10.08
N LYS A 85 0.99 21.35 -8.82
CA LYS A 85 1.65 20.18 -8.22
C LYS A 85 0.76 19.55 -7.17
N TYR A 86 0.97 18.26 -6.92
CA TYR A 86 0.26 17.51 -5.87
C TYR A 86 1.20 16.50 -5.21
N TYR A 87 0.85 16.06 -4.01
CA TYR A 87 1.61 15.06 -3.28
C TYR A 87 1.19 13.66 -3.69
N VAL A 88 2.17 12.80 -3.93
CA VAL A 88 2.00 11.36 -4.17
C VAL A 88 2.88 10.60 -3.20
N CYS A 89 2.27 9.79 -2.35
CA CYS A 89 3.01 8.88 -1.49
C CYS A 89 2.57 7.45 -1.80
N THR A 90 3.52 6.52 -1.81
CA THR A 90 3.22 5.10 -1.98
C THR A 90 3.70 4.30 -0.78
N ILE A 91 2.90 3.32 -0.37
CA ILE A 91 3.15 2.45 0.77
C ILE A 91 3.19 1.01 0.26
N PRO A 92 4.30 0.28 0.42
CA PRO A 92 4.32 -1.13 0.07
C PRO A 92 3.16 -1.87 0.73
N PHE A 93 2.39 -2.60 -0.06
CA PHE A 93 1.13 -3.21 0.37
C PHE A 93 1.28 -4.13 1.57
N ALA A 94 2.43 -4.82 1.70
CA ALA A 94 2.74 -5.65 2.84
C ALA A 94 2.78 -4.85 4.17
N HIS A 95 3.35 -3.65 4.16
CA HIS A 95 3.36 -2.77 5.35
C HIS A 95 1.95 -2.31 5.70
N PHE A 96 1.18 -1.82 4.71
CA PHE A 96 -0.21 -1.41 4.91
C PHE A 96 -1.06 -2.51 5.56
N LEU A 97 -0.99 -3.74 5.06
CA LEU A 97 -1.75 -4.87 5.59
C LEU A 97 -1.36 -5.24 7.03
N SER A 98 -0.11 -4.99 7.40
CA SER A 98 0.35 -5.25 8.75
C SER A 98 -0.33 -4.36 9.80
N TRP A 99 -0.97 -3.25 9.42
CA TRP A 99 -1.47 -2.20 10.32
C TRP A 99 -2.76 -2.54 11.06
N LYS A 100 -3.44 -3.65 10.74
CA LYS A 100 -4.70 -4.08 11.38
C LYS A 100 -5.78 -2.98 11.36
N LEU A 101 -5.95 -2.35 10.22
CA LEU A 101 -7.01 -1.37 9.99
C LEU A 101 -8.40 -2.05 10.02
N PRO A 102 -9.49 -1.29 10.23
CA PRO A 102 -10.85 -1.82 10.17
C PRO A 102 -11.13 -2.59 8.89
N ALA A 103 -11.74 -3.78 9.02
CA ALA A 103 -11.94 -4.69 7.88
C ALA A 103 -12.72 -4.04 6.73
N GLN A 104 -13.77 -3.27 7.03
CA GLN A 104 -14.57 -2.56 6.02
C GLN A 104 -13.72 -1.58 5.20
N PHE A 105 -12.83 -0.83 5.84
CA PHE A 105 -11.92 0.10 5.18
C PHE A 105 -10.96 -0.62 4.24
N VAL A 106 -10.34 -1.71 4.71
CA VAL A 106 -9.45 -2.53 3.89
C VAL A 106 -10.22 -3.18 2.73
N ASP A 107 -11.40 -3.75 2.98
CA ASP A 107 -12.22 -4.38 1.95
C ASP A 107 -12.65 -3.37 0.87
N SER A 108 -12.95 -2.11 1.22
CA SER A 108 -13.23 -1.05 0.24
C SER A 108 -12.04 -0.81 -0.68
N LEU A 109 -10.83 -0.63 -0.13
CA LEU A 109 -9.62 -0.45 -0.93
C LEU A 109 -9.34 -1.67 -1.83
N LEU A 110 -9.53 -2.90 -1.30
CA LEU A 110 -9.34 -4.13 -2.06
C LEU A 110 -10.35 -4.30 -3.21
N ARG A 111 -11.57 -3.79 -3.05
CA ARG A 111 -12.54 -3.69 -4.15
C ARG A 111 -12.16 -2.63 -5.17
N GLY A 112 -11.20 -1.79 -4.82
CA GLY A 112 -10.69 -0.75 -5.67
C GLY A 112 -11.37 0.61 -5.47
N ASP A 113 -12.00 0.87 -4.33
CA ASP A 113 -12.56 2.19 -4.06
C ASP A 113 -11.44 3.22 -3.89
N ILE A 114 -11.66 4.45 -4.39
CA ILE A 114 -10.86 5.61 -4.06
C ILE A 114 -11.54 6.26 -2.85
N LEU A 115 -10.88 6.20 -1.70
CA LEU A 115 -11.40 6.76 -0.46
C LEU A 115 -10.75 8.13 -0.23
N TYR A 116 -11.53 9.12 0.21
CA TYR A 116 -11.03 10.43 0.59
C TYR A 116 -11.85 11.03 1.73
N GLU A 117 -11.21 11.93 2.50
CA GLU A 117 -11.88 12.65 3.59
C GLU A 117 -13.03 13.50 3.05
N GLN A 118 -14.17 13.49 3.73
CA GLN A 118 -15.36 14.21 3.28
C GLN A 118 -15.27 15.72 3.53
N THR A 119 -14.46 16.14 4.50
CA THR A 119 -14.24 17.54 4.86
C THR A 119 -12.76 17.93 4.74
N ASP A 120 -12.45 19.21 4.74
CA ASP A 120 -11.07 19.74 4.75
C ASP A 120 -10.55 20.07 6.16
N GLU A 121 -11.21 19.57 7.17
CA GLU A 121 -10.86 19.82 8.59
C GLU A 121 -9.39 19.47 8.90
N TYR A 122 -8.89 18.41 8.30
CA TYR A 122 -7.51 17.94 8.50
C TYR A 122 -6.51 18.51 7.49
N SER A 123 -6.91 19.40 6.58
CA SER A 123 -6.08 19.83 5.46
C SER A 123 -4.73 20.44 5.90
N GLN A 124 -4.73 21.29 6.91
CA GLN A 124 -3.51 21.90 7.45
C GLN A 124 -2.57 20.86 8.10
N TYR A 125 -3.17 19.91 8.82
CA TYR A 125 -2.42 18.80 9.43
C TYR A 125 -1.85 17.87 8.36
N ASP A 126 -2.60 17.56 7.32
CA ASP A 126 -2.16 16.73 6.21
C ASP A 126 -1.00 17.38 5.44
N GLU A 127 -1.09 18.67 5.16
CA GLU A 127 0.00 19.42 4.52
C GLU A 127 1.26 19.44 5.39
N PHE A 128 1.13 19.59 6.71
CA PHE A 128 2.25 19.52 7.64
C PHE A 128 2.93 18.14 7.60
N LEU A 129 2.16 17.05 7.68
CA LEU A 129 2.69 15.68 7.60
C LEU A 129 3.37 15.42 6.26
N LEU A 130 2.72 15.73 5.15
CA LEU A 130 3.25 15.51 3.80
C LEU A 130 4.56 16.25 3.57
N ASN A 131 4.67 17.49 4.04
CA ASN A 131 5.93 18.26 3.97
C ASN A 131 7.05 17.64 4.81
N ASN A 132 6.74 17.07 5.97
CA ASN A 132 7.72 16.35 6.77
C ASN A 132 8.15 15.05 6.09
N TRP A 133 7.20 14.25 5.58
CA TRP A 133 7.52 13.02 4.84
C TRP A 133 8.39 13.27 3.60
N LEU A 134 8.14 14.38 2.88
CA LEU A 134 9.01 14.80 1.77
C LEU A 134 10.46 15.05 2.21
N LYS A 135 10.65 15.73 3.35
CA LYS A 135 12.00 16.00 3.89
C LYS A 135 12.67 14.72 4.36
N ASP A 136 11.91 13.85 5.02
CA ASP A 136 12.41 12.65 5.67
C ASP A 136 12.69 11.52 4.66
N SER A 137 11.98 11.47 3.54
CA SER A 137 12.17 10.46 2.48
C SER A 137 13.56 10.52 1.83
N GLY A 138 14.25 11.66 1.92
CA GLY A 138 15.63 11.84 1.44
C GLY A 138 16.73 11.32 2.39
N VAL A 139 16.40 10.88 3.60
CA VAL A 139 17.34 10.48 4.65
C VAL A 139 17.17 8.99 4.96
N ASN A 140 18.19 8.20 4.71
CA ASN A 140 18.20 6.72 4.78
C ASN A 140 17.76 6.06 6.12
N MET A 141 17.32 6.80 7.13
CA MET A 141 17.00 6.28 8.46
C MET A 141 15.56 6.55 8.94
N GLN A 142 14.72 7.19 8.14
CA GLN A 142 13.41 7.66 8.63
C GLN A 142 12.21 6.92 8.04
N SER A 143 12.43 5.88 7.23
CA SER A 143 11.33 5.07 6.65
C SER A 143 10.35 4.52 7.68
N ASP A 144 10.85 4.10 8.84
CA ASP A 144 10.01 3.54 9.91
C ASP A 144 9.17 4.63 10.59
N LEU A 145 9.72 5.85 10.74
CA LEU A 145 8.99 7.00 11.28
C LEU A 145 7.86 7.40 10.32
N ILE A 146 8.17 7.54 9.04
CA ILE A 146 7.18 7.87 8.00
C ILE A 146 6.04 6.84 8.01
N LEU A 147 6.37 5.54 8.05
CA LEU A 147 5.37 4.46 8.08
C LEU A 147 4.48 4.51 9.35
N LEU A 148 5.03 4.87 10.51
CA LEU A 148 4.26 5.03 11.75
C LEU A 148 3.30 6.22 11.68
N GLU A 149 3.75 7.35 11.14
CA GLU A 149 2.91 8.54 10.96
C GLU A 149 1.82 8.29 9.91
N MET A 150 2.15 7.65 8.78
CA MET A 150 1.18 7.23 7.76
C MET A 150 0.14 6.27 8.36
N GLN A 151 0.58 5.27 9.13
CA GLN A 151 -0.33 4.36 9.83
C GLN A 151 -1.30 5.12 10.73
N THR A 152 -0.78 6.03 11.56
CA THR A 152 -1.61 6.81 12.49
C THR A 152 -2.62 7.67 11.75
N ARG A 153 -2.19 8.36 10.68
CA ARG A 153 -3.08 9.21 9.87
C ARG A 153 -4.17 8.40 9.16
N ILE A 154 -3.80 7.27 8.55
CA ILE A 154 -4.75 6.38 7.85
C ILE A 154 -5.70 5.70 8.84
N THR A 155 -5.23 5.32 10.02
CA THR A 155 -6.10 4.77 11.07
C THR A 155 -7.18 5.79 11.48
N ARG A 156 -6.82 7.05 11.66
CA ARG A 156 -7.78 8.13 11.95
C ARG A 156 -8.81 8.27 10.84
N MET A 157 -8.37 8.34 9.58
CA MET A 157 -9.26 8.37 8.41
C MET A 157 -10.22 7.19 8.38
N ALA A 158 -9.71 5.97 8.62
CA ALA A 158 -10.52 4.77 8.62
C ALA A 158 -11.64 4.80 9.67
N HIS A 159 -11.39 5.40 10.84
CA HIS A 159 -12.42 5.60 11.86
C HIS A 159 -13.43 6.67 11.47
N HIS A 160 -13.03 7.78 10.84
CA HIS A 160 -13.93 8.82 10.37
C HIS A 160 -14.90 8.29 9.31
N LEU A 161 -14.39 7.54 8.33
CA LEU A 161 -15.21 6.99 7.25
C LEU A 161 -16.19 5.90 7.72
N GLN A 162 -15.92 5.24 8.84
CA GLN A 162 -16.87 4.30 9.46
C GLN A 162 -18.06 5.00 10.12
N SER A 163 -17.87 6.25 10.56
CA SER A 163 -18.91 7.03 11.26
C SER A 163 -19.87 7.71 10.30
N SER A 164 -19.54 7.82 9.01
CA SER A 164 -20.41 8.37 7.97
C SER A 164 -21.19 7.24 7.29
N ASP A 165 -22.50 7.25 7.48
CA ASP A 165 -23.46 6.23 6.98
C ASP A 165 -23.71 6.31 5.45
N ASP A 166 -22.98 7.17 4.75
CA ASP A 166 -23.05 7.32 3.30
C ASP A 166 -22.24 6.21 2.61
N GLY A 167 -22.86 5.03 2.55
CA GLY A 167 -22.36 3.91 1.76
C GLY A 167 -22.24 4.33 0.29
N ILE A 168 -21.00 4.50 -0.17
CA ILE A 168 -20.72 4.64 -1.60
C ILE A 168 -21.26 3.40 -2.30
N ALA A 169 -22.29 3.60 -3.13
CA ALA A 169 -22.91 2.52 -3.91
C ALA A 169 -21.85 1.90 -4.84
N LEU A 170 -21.54 0.64 -4.58
CA LEU A 170 -20.54 -0.12 -5.32
C LEU A 170 -21.13 -0.59 -6.65
N ALA A 171 -20.59 -0.12 -7.75
CA ALA A 171 -20.72 -0.82 -9.03
C ALA A 171 -20.06 -2.19 -8.92
N SER A 172 -20.74 -3.26 -9.36
CA SER A 172 -20.19 -4.62 -9.31
C SER A 172 -19.08 -4.76 -10.36
N TYR A 173 -17.82 -4.69 -9.88
CA TYR A 173 -16.65 -4.89 -10.71
C TYR A 173 -16.23 -6.36 -10.74
N GLN A 174 -15.88 -6.88 -11.94
CA GLN A 174 -15.27 -8.21 -12.08
C GLN A 174 -13.78 -8.14 -11.74
N THR A 175 -13.43 -8.60 -10.55
CA THR A 175 -12.04 -8.69 -10.08
C THR A 175 -11.21 -9.57 -11.02
N THR A 176 -10.05 -9.08 -11.46
CA THR A 176 -9.12 -9.87 -12.27
C THR A 176 -8.52 -11.05 -11.48
N LEU A 177 -7.97 -12.04 -12.18
CA LEU A 177 -7.34 -13.20 -11.52
C LEU A 177 -6.19 -12.78 -10.59
N ILE A 178 -5.41 -11.77 -10.98
CA ILE A 178 -4.31 -11.25 -10.17
C ILE A 178 -4.83 -10.60 -8.88
N GLU A 179 -5.88 -9.81 -8.98
CA GLU A 179 -6.53 -9.19 -7.82
C GLU A 179 -7.10 -10.25 -6.88
N LYS A 180 -7.79 -11.28 -7.42
CA LYS A 180 -8.31 -12.40 -6.62
C LYS A 180 -7.21 -13.13 -5.85
N ILE A 181 -6.10 -13.46 -6.52
CA ILE A 181 -4.93 -14.09 -5.88
C ILE A 181 -4.41 -13.18 -4.77
N THR A 182 -4.19 -11.89 -5.05
CA THR A 182 -3.63 -10.95 -4.09
C THR A 182 -4.54 -10.77 -2.88
N ILE A 183 -5.85 -10.64 -3.09
CA ILE A 183 -6.86 -10.56 -2.01
C ILE A 183 -6.83 -11.83 -1.14
N TYR A 184 -6.77 -13.03 -1.77
CA TYR A 184 -6.68 -14.28 -1.03
C TYR A 184 -5.42 -14.34 -0.17
N LEU A 185 -4.26 -13.98 -0.72
CA LEU A 185 -3.00 -13.93 0.00
C LEU A 185 -3.06 -12.95 1.17
N THR A 186 -3.62 -11.77 0.94
CA THR A 186 -3.81 -10.74 1.96
C THR A 186 -4.59 -11.22 3.17
N LYS A 187 -5.67 -11.95 2.93
CA LYS A 187 -6.54 -12.45 3.99
C LYS A 187 -5.98 -13.67 4.74
N ASN A 188 -5.04 -14.40 4.12
CA ASN A 188 -4.62 -15.71 4.61
C ASN A 188 -3.11 -15.86 4.89
N TYR A 189 -2.26 -14.87 4.64
CA TYR A 189 -0.79 -15.03 4.72
C TYR A 189 -0.27 -15.49 6.09
N CYS A 190 -0.99 -15.22 7.18
CA CYS A 190 -0.65 -15.72 8.52
C CYS A 190 -0.99 -17.19 8.72
N ASN A 191 -1.82 -17.79 7.87
CA ASN A 191 -2.22 -19.18 7.94
C ASN A 191 -1.20 -20.07 7.23
N ASP A 192 -1.27 -21.40 7.47
CA ASP A 192 -0.46 -22.37 6.73
C ASP A 192 -1.07 -22.61 5.34
N ILE A 193 -0.85 -21.64 4.42
CA ILE A 193 -1.34 -21.70 3.03
C ILE A 193 -0.31 -22.29 2.08
N LYS A 194 -0.77 -23.13 1.18
CA LYS A 194 0.01 -23.71 0.08
C LYS A 194 -0.46 -23.10 -1.25
N VAL A 195 0.38 -23.20 -2.29
CA VAL A 195 0.02 -22.70 -3.62
C VAL A 195 -1.21 -23.41 -4.18
N ASN A 196 -1.44 -24.68 -3.80
CA ASN A 196 -2.64 -25.44 -4.16
C ASN A 196 -3.91 -24.79 -3.61
N ASP A 197 -3.91 -24.37 -2.34
CA ASP A 197 -5.07 -23.74 -1.71
C ASP A 197 -5.45 -22.44 -2.41
N ILE A 198 -4.45 -21.73 -2.95
CA ILE A 198 -4.64 -20.50 -3.73
C ILE A 198 -5.26 -20.84 -5.09
N GLY A 199 -4.72 -21.86 -5.76
CA GLY A 199 -5.27 -22.35 -7.03
C GLY A 199 -6.75 -22.69 -6.89
N ASP A 200 -7.10 -23.48 -5.88
CA ASP A 200 -8.48 -23.88 -5.59
C ASP A 200 -9.37 -22.67 -5.30
N ALA A 201 -8.91 -21.71 -4.49
CA ALA A 201 -9.66 -20.52 -4.11
C ALA A 201 -10.00 -19.60 -5.31
N VAL A 202 -9.15 -19.58 -6.35
CA VAL A 202 -9.36 -18.73 -7.54
C VAL A 202 -9.77 -19.51 -8.79
N GLY A 203 -9.93 -20.84 -8.70
CA GLY A 203 -10.31 -21.71 -9.80
C GLY A 203 -9.22 -21.90 -10.86
N LEU A 204 -7.93 -21.97 -10.44
CA LEU A 204 -6.78 -22.11 -11.32
C LEU A 204 -5.89 -23.28 -10.91
N HIS A 205 -5.18 -23.86 -11.89
CA HIS A 205 -4.06 -24.75 -11.56
C HIS A 205 -2.96 -23.99 -10.81
N PRO A 206 -2.36 -24.54 -9.74
CA PRO A 206 -1.36 -23.86 -8.90
C PRO A 206 -0.18 -23.29 -9.69
N ASP A 207 0.35 -24.03 -10.66
CA ASP A 207 1.47 -23.58 -11.49
C ASP A 207 1.09 -22.37 -12.36
N TYR A 208 -0.15 -22.38 -12.90
CA TYR A 208 -0.64 -21.25 -13.68
C TYR A 208 -0.87 -20.02 -12.81
N ALA A 209 -1.43 -20.18 -11.60
CA ALA A 209 -1.58 -19.09 -10.64
C ALA A 209 -0.20 -18.47 -10.31
N ASN A 210 0.80 -19.30 -10.02
CA ASN A 210 2.16 -18.83 -9.75
C ASN A 210 2.82 -18.17 -10.97
N HIS A 211 2.57 -18.71 -12.19
CA HIS A 211 3.09 -18.13 -13.43
C HIS A 211 2.55 -16.71 -13.68
N ILE A 212 1.22 -16.53 -13.64
CA ILE A 212 0.62 -15.21 -13.88
C ILE A 212 0.98 -14.22 -12.79
N PHE A 213 1.07 -14.67 -11.53
CA PHE A 213 1.51 -13.85 -10.40
C PHE A 213 2.96 -13.38 -10.59
N LYS A 214 3.86 -14.31 -10.94
CA LYS A 214 5.26 -13.97 -11.21
C LYS A 214 5.43 -13.03 -12.41
N LYS A 215 4.62 -13.23 -13.47
CA LYS A 215 4.60 -12.32 -14.62
C LYS A 215 4.15 -10.91 -14.24
N ALA A 216 3.18 -10.77 -13.32
CA ALA A 216 2.67 -9.50 -12.86
C ALA A 216 3.63 -8.80 -11.88
N PHE A 217 4.11 -9.50 -10.86
CA PHE A 217 4.86 -8.89 -9.75
C PHE A 217 6.36 -9.18 -9.74
N GLY A 218 6.88 -9.92 -10.70
CA GLY A 218 8.31 -10.29 -10.76
C GLY A 218 8.74 -11.28 -9.67
N THR A 219 7.85 -11.70 -8.77
CA THR A 219 8.13 -12.57 -7.62
C THR A 219 7.18 -13.76 -7.57
N THR A 220 7.60 -14.86 -6.93
CA THR A 220 6.71 -16.00 -6.73
C THR A 220 5.68 -15.72 -5.63
N ILE A 221 4.56 -16.45 -5.66
CA ILE A 221 3.56 -16.39 -4.58
C ILE A 221 4.20 -16.68 -3.22
N SER A 222 5.08 -17.68 -3.13
CA SER A 222 5.76 -18.04 -1.88
C SER A 222 6.69 -16.94 -1.36
N ASP A 223 7.43 -16.26 -2.24
CA ASP A 223 8.28 -15.14 -1.86
C ASP A 223 7.45 -13.92 -1.43
N TYR A 224 6.31 -13.70 -2.07
CA TYR A 224 5.36 -12.63 -1.72
C TYR A 224 4.72 -12.89 -0.34
N ILE A 225 4.28 -14.13 -0.05
CA ILE A 225 3.82 -14.52 1.29
C ILE A 225 4.90 -14.26 2.35
N ALA A 226 6.15 -14.62 2.04
CA ALA A 226 7.28 -14.37 2.94
C ALA A 226 7.47 -12.87 3.20
N GLU A 227 7.30 -12.03 2.18
CA GLU A 227 7.36 -10.56 2.30
C GLU A 227 6.26 -10.01 3.22
N LEU A 228 5.00 -10.42 3.00
CA LEU A 228 3.88 -10.05 3.88
C LEU A 228 4.15 -10.41 5.34
N ARG A 229 4.64 -11.64 5.59
CA ARG A 229 4.97 -12.13 6.94
C ARG A 229 6.11 -11.35 7.58
N ILE A 230 7.15 -10.99 6.83
CA ILE A 230 8.28 -10.21 7.34
C ILE A 230 7.85 -8.78 7.66
N ALA A 231 7.09 -8.11 6.80
CA ALA A 231 6.55 -6.78 7.08
C ALA A 231 5.69 -6.77 8.35
N HIS A 232 4.84 -7.79 8.53
CA HIS A 232 4.06 -7.98 9.76
C HIS A 232 4.96 -8.17 10.99
N ALA A 233 6.01 -8.99 10.88
CA ALA A 233 6.96 -9.21 11.96
C ALA A 233 7.74 -7.94 12.33
N GLN A 234 8.20 -7.15 11.35
CA GLN A 234 8.85 -5.87 11.59
C GLN A 234 7.96 -4.96 12.45
N ARG A 235 6.69 -4.81 12.07
CA ARG A 235 5.75 -4.01 12.85
C ARG A 235 5.61 -4.54 14.28
N LYS A 236 5.40 -5.86 14.49
CA LYS A 236 5.26 -6.44 15.84
C LYS A 236 6.50 -6.27 16.69
N LEU A 237 7.69 -6.40 16.11
CA LEU A 237 8.95 -6.16 16.80
C LEU A 237 9.06 -4.73 17.34
N LEU A 238 8.42 -3.74 16.69
CA LEU A 238 8.43 -2.34 17.08
C LEU A 238 7.31 -1.94 18.04
N THR A 239 6.15 -2.60 17.93
CA THR A 239 4.92 -2.15 18.60
C THR A 239 4.45 -3.05 19.73
N THR A 240 5.18 -4.14 20.02
CA THR A 240 4.80 -5.09 21.07
C THR A 240 6.01 -5.59 21.88
N ASP A 241 5.74 -6.05 23.10
CA ASP A 241 6.72 -6.72 23.96
C ASP A 241 6.79 -8.25 23.73
N MET A 242 6.14 -8.74 22.70
CA MET A 242 6.12 -10.19 22.38
C MET A 242 7.54 -10.73 22.18
N SER A 243 7.72 -12.00 22.50
CA SER A 243 8.96 -12.71 22.20
C SER A 243 9.14 -12.85 20.68
N ILE A 244 10.39 -12.92 20.22
CA ILE A 244 10.70 -13.12 18.79
C ILE A 244 10.10 -14.44 18.30
N THR A 245 10.04 -15.44 19.15
CA THR A 245 9.45 -16.75 18.85
C THR A 245 7.94 -16.64 18.62
N ASP A 246 7.23 -15.95 19.51
CA ASP A 246 5.78 -15.77 19.39
C ASP A 246 5.44 -14.92 18.14
N ILE A 247 6.22 -13.88 17.87
CA ILE A 247 6.08 -13.06 16.65
C ILE A 247 6.23 -13.92 15.40
N ALA A 248 7.22 -14.83 15.36
CA ALA A 248 7.43 -15.70 14.20
C ALA A 248 6.19 -16.57 13.91
N TYR A 249 5.63 -17.20 14.93
CA TYR A 249 4.46 -18.05 14.76
C TYR A 249 3.19 -17.25 14.45
N GLU A 250 2.98 -16.12 15.11
CA GLU A 250 1.82 -15.26 14.84
C GLU A 250 1.84 -14.66 13.41
N CYS A 251 3.04 -14.46 12.85
CA CYS A 251 3.19 -14.04 11.47
C CYS A 251 3.09 -15.19 10.44
N GLY A 252 2.83 -16.42 10.89
CA GLY A 252 2.58 -17.58 10.02
C GLY A 252 3.83 -18.37 9.64
N PHE A 253 4.96 -18.21 10.34
CA PHE A 253 6.13 -19.08 10.13
C PHE A 253 6.00 -20.38 10.94
N ASN A 254 6.26 -21.50 10.28
CA ASN A 254 6.17 -22.84 10.92
C ASN A 254 7.40 -23.20 11.74
N SER A 255 8.47 -22.40 11.71
CA SER A 255 9.64 -22.56 12.56
C SER A 255 10.42 -21.27 12.73
N ILE A 256 11.04 -21.10 13.91
CA ILE A 256 11.89 -19.95 14.22
C ILE A 256 13.15 -19.89 13.32
N ALA A 257 13.67 -21.05 12.92
CA ALA A 257 14.83 -21.13 12.05
C ALA A 257 14.51 -20.54 10.66
N ARG A 258 13.35 -20.92 10.08
CA ARG A 258 12.89 -20.37 8.79
C ARG A 258 12.58 -18.88 8.90
N PHE A 259 11.97 -18.44 9.99
CA PHE A 259 11.73 -17.03 10.26
C PHE A 259 13.04 -16.24 10.25
N ASN A 260 14.02 -16.62 11.06
CA ASN A 260 15.30 -15.93 11.19
C ASN A 260 16.05 -15.85 9.86
N ALA A 261 16.11 -16.96 9.12
CA ALA A 261 16.74 -17.02 7.80
C ALA A 261 16.05 -16.09 6.78
N THR A 262 14.71 -16.10 6.76
CA THR A 262 13.91 -15.25 5.85
C THR A 262 14.05 -13.78 6.23
N PHE A 263 13.97 -13.46 7.51
CA PHE A 263 14.12 -12.11 8.03
C PHE A 263 15.51 -11.55 7.68
N PHE A 264 16.57 -12.29 7.95
CA PHE A 264 17.93 -11.88 7.59
C PHE A 264 18.12 -11.69 6.09
N LYS A 265 17.58 -12.61 5.27
CA LYS A 265 17.63 -12.49 3.80
C LYS A 265 16.98 -11.22 3.28
N LYS A 266 15.83 -10.81 3.87
CA LYS A 266 15.04 -9.65 3.40
C LYS A 266 15.53 -8.32 4.01
N ILE A 267 15.91 -8.32 5.29
CA ILE A 267 16.16 -7.09 6.07
C ILE A 267 17.67 -6.86 6.33
N GLN A 268 18.52 -7.84 6.03
CA GLN A 268 19.98 -7.80 6.19
C GLN A 268 20.45 -7.59 7.64
N CYS A 269 19.59 -7.91 8.61
CA CYS A 269 19.92 -8.01 10.03
C CYS A 269 19.03 -9.02 10.73
N THR A 270 19.40 -9.44 11.93
CA THR A 270 18.55 -10.36 12.71
C THR A 270 17.35 -9.64 13.33
N PRO A 271 16.23 -10.34 13.64
CA PRO A 271 15.09 -9.75 14.35
C PRO A 271 15.49 -9.06 15.67
N ARG A 272 16.47 -9.62 16.38
CA ARG A 272 16.97 -9.07 17.63
C ARG A 272 17.75 -7.76 17.42
N GLU A 273 18.57 -7.70 16.39
CA GLU A 273 19.29 -6.47 16.01
C GLU A 273 18.32 -5.41 15.54
N TYR A 274 17.31 -5.79 14.75
CA TYR A 274 16.27 -4.88 14.26
C TYR A 274 15.52 -4.23 15.44
N LYS A 275 15.04 -5.04 16.41
CA LYS A 275 14.37 -4.52 17.62
C LYS A 275 15.28 -3.58 18.43
N LYS A 276 16.58 -3.88 18.54
CA LYS A 276 17.53 -3.03 19.28
C LYS A 276 17.88 -1.70 18.61
N LYS A 277 17.88 -1.62 17.28
CA LYS A 277 18.23 -0.40 16.55
C LYS A 277 17.22 0.73 16.73
N ILE A 278 15.97 0.40 17.05
CA ILE A 278 14.87 1.35 17.09
C ILE A 278 14.45 1.69 18.52
N VAL A 279 14.75 0.84 19.50
CA VAL A 279 14.49 1.08 20.93
C VAL A 279 15.63 1.90 21.61
N LYS A 280 16.65 2.29 20.85
CA LYS A 280 17.68 3.25 21.29
C LYS A 280 17.37 4.66 20.78
#